data_464e82847eb10a9a03e53cf09f15381c
#
_entry.id   464e82847eb10a9a03e53cf09f15381c
#
_cell.length_a   1.000
_cell.length_b   1.000
_cell.length_c   1.000
_cell.angle_alpha   90.00
_cell.angle_beta   90.00
_cell.angle_gamma   90.00
#
_symmetry.space_group_name_H-M   'P 1'
#
loop_
_entity.id
_entity.type
_entity.pdbx_description
1 polymer ?
#
loop_
_entity_poly.entity_id
_entity_poly.type
_entity_poly.pdbx_seq_one_letter_code
_entity_poly.pdbx_strand_id
1 'polypeptide(L)'
;MPKIMKKVYLLIVLISLSAFSQKTFDNIKSEKLGEERRITIGLPDSYEANPNKKYPVLYLMDGDYLFDPFSGAAKYGNYWDDLPEMIIIGIHQNKDGERYEDTTIDQNAGLQFEKGAEFFEFIGAELIPYIEKKYRTAPFRIIAGHDTTASFINFYLYKEQPLFKAYICLSPELAPKMEVRIPEQIAKIKEPL
;
A
#
# COMPACT_ATOMS: atom_id res chain seq x y z
N MET A 1 29.97 26.46 -32.68
CA MET A 1 29.59 25.03 -32.51
C MET A 1 28.74 24.62 -33.70
N PRO A 2 29.07 23.57 -34.43
CA PRO A 2 28.31 23.13 -35.59
C PRO A 2 26.89 22.71 -35.19
N LYS A 3 25.91 22.97 -36.04
CA LYS A 3 24.47 22.69 -35.81
C LYS A 3 24.18 21.22 -35.43
N ILE A 4 25.02 20.29 -35.86
CA ILE A 4 24.93 18.86 -35.58
C ILE A 4 25.19 18.57 -34.08
N MET A 5 26.22 19.18 -33.49
CA MET A 5 26.54 19.04 -32.07
C MET A 5 25.38 19.49 -31.16
N LYS A 6 24.72 20.62 -31.48
CA LYS A 6 23.56 21.12 -30.71
C LYS A 6 22.39 20.13 -30.75
N LYS A 7 22.17 19.47 -31.89
CA LYS A 7 21.10 18.43 -32.00
C LYS A 7 21.44 17.17 -31.22
N VAL A 8 22.71 16.77 -31.14
CA VAL A 8 23.17 15.61 -30.36
C VAL A 8 23.03 15.90 -28.86
N TYR A 9 23.40 17.09 -28.38
CA TYR A 9 23.18 17.46 -26.98
C TYR A 9 21.69 17.51 -26.60
N LEU A 10 20.83 18.02 -27.48
CA LEU A 10 19.39 18.04 -27.26
C LEU A 10 18.81 16.62 -27.18
N LEU A 11 19.27 15.68 -28.00
CA LEU A 11 18.86 14.30 -27.97
C LEU A 11 19.30 13.59 -26.70
N ILE A 12 20.53 13.84 -26.24
CA ILE A 12 21.06 13.27 -24.98
C ILE A 12 20.27 13.79 -23.77
N VAL A 13 19.92 15.08 -23.75
CA VAL A 13 19.09 15.67 -22.68
C VAL A 13 17.68 15.08 -22.68
N LEU A 14 17.08 14.81 -23.84
CA LEU A 14 15.76 14.18 -23.94
C LEU A 14 15.78 12.69 -23.47
N ILE A 15 16.87 11.98 -23.71
CA ILE A 15 17.02 10.58 -23.25
C ILE A 15 17.25 10.54 -21.73
N SER A 16 17.98 11.50 -21.16
CA SER A 16 18.21 11.55 -19.71
C SER A 16 16.97 11.90 -18.88
N LEU A 17 15.93 12.49 -19.50
CA LEU A 17 14.66 12.77 -18.84
C LEU A 17 13.77 11.53 -18.65
N SER A 18 14.09 10.42 -19.31
CA SER A 18 13.33 9.16 -19.21
C SER A 18 13.74 8.26 -18.03
N ALA A 19 14.74 8.63 -17.24
CA ALA A 19 15.30 7.83 -16.16
C ALA A 19 14.77 8.21 -14.76
N PHE A 20 13.62 8.89 -14.67
CA PHE A 20 13.04 9.21 -13.37
C PHE A 20 12.30 8.00 -12.79
N SER A 21 12.64 7.68 -11.57
CA SER A 21 11.92 6.74 -10.70
C SER A 21 10.41 6.92 -10.84
N GLN A 22 9.68 5.84 -11.09
CA GLN A 22 8.21 5.86 -11.20
C GLN A 22 7.52 6.05 -9.82
N LYS A 23 8.21 6.71 -8.88
CA LYS A 23 7.70 7.08 -7.55
C LYS A 23 7.04 8.46 -7.65
N THR A 24 5.73 8.49 -7.42
CA THR A 24 4.94 9.71 -7.41
C THR A 24 4.20 9.87 -6.10
N PHE A 25 3.77 11.10 -5.80
CA PHE A 25 2.95 11.40 -4.61
C PHE A 25 1.57 11.87 -5.06
N ASP A 26 0.59 11.58 -4.24
CA ASP A 26 -0.78 12.03 -4.42
C ASP A 26 -1.44 12.31 -3.08
N ASN A 27 -2.51 13.10 -3.08
CA ASN A 27 -3.31 13.38 -1.90
C ASN A 27 -4.76 12.94 -2.15
N ILE A 28 -5.29 12.16 -1.23
CA ILE A 28 -6.68 11.72 -1.27
C ILE A 28 -7.46 12.54 -0.25
N LYS A 29 -8.44 13.31 -0.72
CA LYS A 29 -9.40 13.96 0.16
C LYS A 29 -10.36 12.89 0.69
N SER A 30 -10.24 12.57 1.96
CA SER A 30 -11.02 11.55 2.62
C SER A 30 -12.24 12.17 3.33
N GLU A 31 -13.42 11.64 3.05
CA GLU A 31 -14.64 11.96 3.81
C GLU A 31 -14.66 11.23 5.15
N LYS A 32 -14.08 10.01 5.20
CA LYS A 32 -14.00 9.21 6.41
C LYS A 32 -13.09 9.85 7.46
N LEU A 33 -11.93 10.37 7.02
CA LEU A 33 -10.96 11.02 7.91
C LEU A 33 -11.26 12.50 8.15
N GLY A 34 -12.06 13.14 7.28
CA GLY A 34 -12.29 14.59 7.30
C GLY A 34 -11.06 15.42 6.91
N GLU A 35 -10.05 14.81 6.30
CA GLU A 35 -8.78 15.44 5.93
C GLU A 35 -8.23 14.89 4.61
N GLU A 36 -7.16 15.49 4.10
CA GLU A 36 -6.38 14.91 2.99
C GLU A 36 -5.36 13.92 3.55
N ARG A 37 -5.23 12.75 2.90
CA ARG A 37 -4.21 11.78 3.22
C ARG A 37 -3.23 11.63 2.06
N ARG A 38 -1.95 11.90 2.34
CA ARG A 38 -0.86 11.74 1.39
C ARG A 38 -0.53 10.27 1.18
N ILE A 39 -0.32 9.91 -0.08
CA ILE A 39 0.15 8.58 -0.47
C ILE A 39 1.36 8.68 -1.40
N THR A 40 2.22 7.67 -1.37
CA THR A 40 3.25 7.43 -2.38
C THR A 40 2.81 6.29 -3.28
N ILE A 41 3.00 6.45 -4.59
CA ILE A 41 2.70 5.43 -5.59
C ILE A 41 4.01 5.02 -6.27
N GLY A 42 4.33 3.74 -6.23
CA GLY A 42 5.39 3.11 -7.00
C GLY A 42 4.81 2.22 -8.07
N LEU A 43 5.08 2.53 -9.32
CA LEU A 43 4.68 1.70 -10.45
C LEU A 43 5.83 0.75 -10.82
N PRO A 44 5.55 -0.49 -11.26
CA PRO A 44 6.58 -1.40 -11.73
C PRO A 44 7.20 -0.92 -13.04
N ASP A 45 8.46 -1.31 -13.27
CA ASP A 45 9.24 -0.83 -14.42
C ASP A 45 8.58 -1.17 -15.77
N SER A 46 7.83 -2.27 -15.85
CA SER A 46 7.10 -2.67 -17.06
C SER A 46 5.76 -1.97 -17.25
N TYR A 47 5.32 -1.09 -16.31
CA TYR A 47 3.96 -0.55 -16.31
C TYR A 47 3.61 0.17 -17.61
N GLU A 48 4.44 1.11 -18.07
CA GLU A 48 4.16 1.85 -19.30
C GLU A 48 4.32 0.99 -20.57
N ALA A 49 5.25 0.05 -20.55
CA ALA A 49 5.50 -0.84 -21.71
C ALA A 49 4.37 -1.88 -21.92
N ASN A 50 3.56 -2.15 -20.92
CA ASN A 50 2.52 -3.19 -20.96
C ASN A 50 1.12 -2.62 -20.65
N PRO A 51 0.47 -1.92 -21.57
CA PRO A 51 -0.78 -1.19 -21.31
C PRO A 51 -1.97 -2.09 -20.93
N ASN A 52 -1.93 -3.37 -21.24
CA ASN A 52 -2.99 -4.34 -20.94
C ASN A 52 -2.68 -5.20 -19.69
N LYS A 53 -1.47 -5.14 -19.14
CA LYS A 53 -1.09 -5.91 -17.96
C LYS A 53 -1.68 -5.29 -16.71
N LYS A 54 -2.24 -6.13 -15.84
CA LYS A 54 -2.73 -5.78 -14.50
C LYS A 54 -1.74 -6.28 -13.46
N TYR A 55 -1.60 -5.53 -12.38
CA TYR A 55 -0.58 -5.76 -11.36
C TYR A 55 -1.22 -5.96 -9.98
N PRO A 56 -0.72 -6.90 -9.15
CA PRO A 56 -1.03 -6.92 -7.73
C PRO A 56 -0.72 -5.59 -7.07
N VAL A 57 -1.40 -5.28 -5.98
CA VAL A 57 -1.17 -4.03 -5.24
C VAL A 57 -0.73 -4.33 -3.83
N LEU A 58 0.39 -3.77 -3.41
CA LEU A 58 0.88 -3.77 -2.04
C LEU A 58 0.58 -2.43 -1.38
N TYR A 59 -0.24 -2.44 -0.33
CA TYR A 59 -0.54 -1.29 0.51
C TYR A 59 0.35 -1.31 1.75
N LEU A 60 1.13 -0.26 1.97
CA LEU A 60 2.05 -0.09 3.09
C LEU A 60 1.51 0.94 4.06
N MET A 61 1.23 0.55 5.29
CA MET A 61 0.71 1.41 6.35
C MET A 61 1.70 2.52 6.76
N ASP A 62 2.98 2.19 6.82
CA ASP A 62 4.05 3.10 7.24
C ASP A 62 4.85 3.57 6.03
N GLY A 63 4.19 4.20 5.06
CA GLY A 63 4.78 4.62 3.79
C GLY A 63 5.98 5.56 3.93
N ASP A 64 6.09 6.27 5.05
CA ASP A 64 7.17 7.22 5.31
C ASP A 64 8.54 6.55 5.36
N TYR A 65 8.64 5.35 5.95
CA TYR A 65 9.91 4.65 6.11
C TYR A 65 9.96 3.24 5.52
N LEU A 66 8.81 2.60 5.26
CA LEU A 66 8.77 1.26 4.68
C LEU A 66 8.74 1.27 3.14
N PHE A 67 8.38 2.38 2.50
CA PHE A 67 8.19 2.40 1.06
C PHE A 67 9.45 1.98 0.28
N ASP A 68 10.59 2.59 0.58
CA ASP A 68 11.83 2.31 -0.16
C ASP A 68 12.40 0.89 0.13
N PRO A 69 12.44 0.38 1.39
CA PRO A 69 12.80 -1.00 1.67
C PRO A 69 11.92 -2.02 0.95
N PHE A 70 10.59 -1.84 0.97
CA PHE A 70 9.68 -2.76 0.28
C PHE A 70 9.80 -2.68 -1.24
N SER A 71 9.98 -1.48 -1.79
CA SER A 71 10.23 -1.31 -3.23
C SER A 71 11.50 -2.01 -3.67
N GLY A 72 12.57 -1.91 -2.87
CA GLY A 72 13.83 -2.61 -3.11
C GLY A 72 13.67 -4.13 -3.05
N ALA A 73 12.97 -4.64 -2.03
CA ALA A 73 12.71 -6.07 -1.87
C ALA A 73 11.84 -6.62 -3.01
N ALA A 74 10.80 -5.88 -3.42
CA ALA A 74 9.94 -6.28 -4.54
C ALA A 74 10.70 -6.34 -5.86
N LYS A 75 11.57 -5.36 -6.14
CA LYS A 75 12.44 -5.37 -7.32
C LYS A 75 13.44 -6.52 -7.31
N TYR A 76 14.03 -6.80 -6.15
CA TYR A 76 14.95 -7.93 -5.99
C TYR A 76 14.23 -9.27 -6.23
N GLY A 77 13.07 -9.49 -5.60
CA GLY A 77 12.30 -10.71 -5.80
C GLY A 77 11.80 -10.87 -7.25
N ASN A 78 11.43 -9.77 -7.92
CA ASN A 78 11.06 -9.81 -9.33
C ASN A 78 12.25 -10.14 -10.25
N TYR A 79 13.43 -9.62 -9.95
CA TYR A 79 14.64 -9.94 -10.71
C TYR A 79 14.95 -11.45 -10.75
N TRP A 80 14.62 -12.18 -9.68
CA TRP A 80 14.81 -13.63 -9.57
C TRP A 80 13.57 -14.46 -9.92
N ASP A 81 12.51 -13.83 -10.43
CA ASP A 81 11.21 -14.46 -10.71
C ASP A 81 10.51 -15.06 -9.47
N ASP A 82 10.93 -14.67 -8.26
CA ASP A 82 10.30 -15.10 -7.00
C ASP A 82 9.01 -14.33 -6.69
N LEU A 83 8.92 -13.08 -7.16
CA LEU A 83 7.77 -12.21 -6.96
C LEU A 83 7.29 -11.60 -8.28
N PRO A 84 5.98 -11.44 -8.47
CA PRO A 84 5.47 -10.67 -9.60
C PRO A 84 5.80 -9.18 -9.44
N GLU A 85 5.90 -8.47 -10.55
CA GLU A 85 5.86 -7.01 -10.52
C GLU A 85 4.55 -6.52 -9.90
N MET A 86 4.62 -5.51 -9.05
CA MET A 86 3.46 -4.99 -8.31
C MET A 86 3.45 -3.46 -8.24
N ILE A 87 2.26 -2.90 -8.06
CA ILE A 87 2.08 -1.51 -7.68
C ILE A 87 2.25 -1.43 -6.16
N ILE A 88 2.99 -0.43 -5.68
CA ILE A 88 3.22 -0.22 -4.24
C ILE A 88 2.61 1.12 -3.84
N ILE A 89 1.75 1.09 -2.84
CA ILE A 89 1.06 2.27 -2.29
C ILE A 89 1.52 2.45 -0.85
N GLY A 90 2.26 3.52 -0.58
CA GLY A 90 2.63 3.89 0.79
C GLY A 90 1.65 4.92 1.35
N ILE A 91 1.06 4.64 2.50
CA ILE A 91 0.16 5.55 3.21
C ILE A 91 1.02 6.34 4.21
N HIS A 92 0.96 7.67 4.16
CA HIS A 92 1.74 8.55 5.01
C HIS A 92 0.95 9.06 6.20
N GLN A 93 1.66 9.42 7.26
CA GLN A 93 1.15 10.28 8.31
C GLN A 93 1.33 11.75 7.89
N ASN A 94 0.34 12.60 8.21
CA ASN A 94 0.41 14.04 7.91
C ASN A 94 1.08 14.83 9.04
N LYS A 95 1.09 14.27 10.27
CA LYS A 95 1.61 14.90 11.48
C LYS A 95 2.19 13.87 12.45
N ASP A 96 3.01 14.34 13.38
CA ASP A 96 3.53 13.53 14.46
C ASP A 96 2.39 12.95 15.32
N GLY A 97 2.50 11.68 15.68
CA GLY A 97 1.52 10.98 16.50
C GLY A 97 0.30 10.43 15.75
N GLU A 98 0.03 10.85 14.51
CA GLU A 98 -1.11 10.38 13.73
C GLU A 98 -1.15 8.86 13.53
N ARG A 99 0.02 8.23 13.45
CA ARG A 99 0.16 6.78 13.41
C ARG A 99 -0.58 6.08 14.55
N TYR A 100 -0.48 6.63 15.76
CA TYR A 100 -1.17 6.08 16.93
C TYR A 100 -2.66 6.42 16.92
N GLU A 101 -3.04 7.60 16.44
CA GLU A 101 -4.43 7.99 16.26
C GLU A 101 -5.12 7.07 15.26
N ASP A 102 -4.50 6.83 14.09
CA ASP A 102 -4.99 5.96 13.02
C ASP A 102 -5.09 4.48 13.43
N THR A 103 -4.39 4.07 14.47
CA THR A 103 -4.41 2.70 14.97
C THR A 103 -5.09 2.55 16.33
N THR A 104 -5.87 3.55 16.75
CA THR A 104 -6.60 3.54 18.03
C THR A 104 -7.58 2.37 18.12
N ILE A 105 -7.54 1.66 19.25
CA ILE A 105 -8.40 0.52 19.55
C ILE A 105 -9.05 0.65 20.91
N ASP A 106 -10.25 0.09 21.07
CA ASP A 106 -10.86 -0.18 22.37
C ASP A 106 -10.21 -1.43 22.97
N GLN A 107 -9.43 -1.26 24.03
CA GLN A 107 -8.71 -2.34 24.71
C GLN A 107 -9.66 -3.37 25.34
N ASN A 108 -10.88 -3.02 25.70
CA ASN A 108 -11.86 -3.96 26.26
C ASN A 108 -12.58 -4.76 25.17
N ALA A 109 -13.00 -4.09 24.12
CA ALA A 109 -13.67 -4.73 22.98
C ALA A 109 -12.67 -5.48 22.07
N GLY A 110 -11.41 -5.00 21.98
CA GLY A 110 -10.41 -5.48 21.03
C GLY A 110 -10.87 -5.23 19.59
N LEU A 111 -11.32 -3.99 19.31
CA LEU A 111 -11.78 -3.51 18.01
C LEU A 111 -11.25 -2.10 17.75
N GLN A 112 -11.29 -1.67 16.49
CA GLN A 112 -10.95 -0.30 16.12
C GLN A 112 -11.90 0.68 16.80
N PHE A 113 -11.38 1.83 17.21
CA PHE A 113 -12.15 2.84 17.94
C PHE A 113 -11.80 4.26 17.46
N GLU A 114 -12.76 5.16 17.47
CA GLU A 114 -12.59 6.58 17.07
C GLU A 114 -11.84 6.72 15.72
N LYS A 115 -10.71 7.43 15.72
CA LYS A 115 -9.89 7.66 14.54
C LYS A 115 -9.43 6.36 13.88
N GLY A 116 -9.15 5.31 14.67
CA GLY A 116 -8.82 3.99 14.15
C GLY A 116 -9.96 3.35 13.35
N ALA A 117 -11.21 3.55 13.76
CA ALA A 117 -12.37 3.08 13.00
C ALA A 117 -12.55 3.87 11.69
N GLU A 118 -12.35 5.19 11.73
CA GLU A 118 -12.38 6.04 10.54
C GLU A 118 -11.29 5.65 9.53
N PHE A 119 -10.07 5.41 10.02
CA PHE A 119 -8.93 5.01 9.20
C PHE A 119 -9.12 3.61 8.59
N PHE A 120 -9.71 2.67 9.34
CA PHE A 120 -10.10 1.38 8.83
C PHE A 120 -11.06 1.49 7.64
N GLU A 121 -12.09 2.34 7.76
CA GLU A 121 -13.05 2.58 6.67
C GLU A 121 -12.42 3.36 5.50
N PHE A 122 -11.53 4.33 5.76
CA PHE A 122 -10.80 5.05 4.71
C PHE A 122 -10.06 4.07 3.77
N ILE A 123 -9.30 3.13 4.31
CA ILE A 123 -8.55 2.18 3.48
C ILE A 123 -9.50 1.34 2.63
N GLY A 124 -10.57 0.80 3.24
CA GLY A 124 -11.49 -0.10 2.54
C GLY A 124 -12.43 0.58 1.56
N ALA A 125 -12.99 1.71 1.95
CA ALA A 125 -14.07 2.37 1.22
C ALA A 125 -13.59 3.49 0.29
N GLU A 126 -12.41 4.06 0.51
CA GLU A 126 -11.93 5.20 -0.26
C GLU A 126 -10.59 4.91 -0.96
N LEU A 127 -9.54 4.51 -0.23
CA LEU A 127 -8.21 4.30 -0.79
C LEU A 127 -8.19 3.19 -1.85
N ILE A 128 -8.69 2.00 -1.52
CA ILE A 128 -8.71 0.86 -2.46
C ILE A 128 -9.47 1.22 -3.74
N PRO A 129 -10.73 1.70 -3.70
CA PRO A 129 -11.45 2.10 -4.90
C PRO A 129 -10.76 3.22 -5.70
N TYR A 130 -10.12 4.18 -5.03
CA TYR A 130 -9.36 5.23 -5.68
C TYR A 130 -8.20 4.66 -6.52
N ILE A 131 -7.41 3.77 -5.95
CA ILE A 131 -6.28 3.12 -6.62
C ILE A 131 -6.76 2.24 -7.77
N GLU A 132 -7.80 1.44 -7.58
CA GLU A 132 -8.36 0.55 -8.61
C GLU A 132 -8.98 1.29 -9.79
N LYS A 133 -9.53 2.48 -9.56
CA LYS A 133 -10.03 3.35 -10.62
C LYS A 133 -8.92 4.01 -11.43
N LYS A 134 -7.79 4.30 -10.79
CA LYS A 134 -6.71 5.11 -11.39
C LYS A 134 -5.63 4.26 -12.05
N TYR A 135 -5.42 3.02 -11.59
CA TYR A 135 -4.33 2.15 -12.03
C TYR A 135 -4.84 0.79 -12.51
N ARG A 136 -3.99 0.10 -13.30
CA ARG A 136 -4.28 -1.25 -13.81
C ARG A 136 -3.98 -2.30 -12.74
N THR A 137 -4.92 -2.53 -11.85
CA THR A 137 -4.80 -3.45 -10.72
C THR A 137 -5.32 -4.84 -11.05
N ALA A 138 -4.64 -5.87 -10.55
CA ALA A 138 -5.16 -7.24 -10.48
C ALA A 138 -5.97 -7.42 -9.17
N PRO A 139 -6.88 -8.39 -9.09
CA PRO A 139 -7.68 -8.62 -7.89
C PRO A 139 -6.88 -9.34 -6.78
N PHE A 140 -5.61 -9.00 -6.63
CA PHE A 140 -4.73 -9.51 -5.60
C PHE A 140 -4.13 -8.33 -4.83
N ARG A 141 -4.62 -8.13 -3.61
CA ARG A 141 -4.21 -7.05 -2.72
C ARG A 141 -3.41 -7.62 -1.56
N ILE A 142 -2.29 -6.98 -1.27
CA ILE A 142 -1.42 -7.27 -0.14
C ILE A 142 -1.45 -6.05 0.78
N ILE A 143 -1.45 -6.25 2.08
CA ILE A 143 -1.26 -5.17 3.05
C ILE A 143 -0.07 -5.48 3.95
N ALA A 144 0.72 -4.45 4.27
CA ALA A 144 1.86 -4.57 5.16
C ALA A 144 1.89 -3.45 6.19
N GLY A 145 2.40 -3.75 7.37
CA GLY A 145 2.60 -2.80 8.45
C GLY A 145 3.68 -3.29 9.41
N HIS A 146 4.08 -2.40 10.32
CA HIS A 146 5.10 -2.66 11.31
C HIS A 146 4.60 -2.25 12.70
N ASP A 147 4.86 -3.10 13.72
CA ASP A 147 4.48 -2.82 15.11
C ASP A 147 2.95 -2.57 15.25
N THR A 148 2.50 -1.41 15.72
CA THR A 148 1.09 -1.09 15.90
C THR A 148 0.28 -1.16 14.60
N THR A 149 0.83 -0.74 13.48
CA THR A 149 0.16 -0.86 12.19
C THR A 149 0.08 -2.30 11.71
N ALA A 150 1.11 -3.14 12.01
CA ALA A 150 1.06 -4.58 11.76
C ALA A 150 -0.05 -5.27 12.57
N SER A 151 -0.29 -4.82 13.81
CA SER A 151 -1.41 -5.28 14.62
C SER A 151 -2.74 -4.85 14.01
N PHE A 152 -2.85 -3.58 13.64
CA PHE A 152 -4.07 -2.96 13.13
C PHE A 152 -4.57 -3.60 11.83
N ILE A 153 -3.69 -3.92 10.88
CA ILE A 153 -4.11 -4.51 9.60
C ILE A 153 -4.81 -5.87 9.75
N ASN A 154 -4.57 -6.58 10.86
CA ASN A 154 -5.24 -7.86 11.13
C ASN A 154 -6.76 -7.72 11.35
N PHE A 155 -7.27 -6.52 11.64
CA PHE A 155 -8.71 -6.29 11.73
C PHE A 155 -9.45 -6.56 10.41
N TYR A 156 -8.77 -6.48 9.26
CA TYR A 156 -9.39 -6.83 7.97
C TYR A 156 -9.69 -8.33 7.84
N LEU A 157 -9.05 -9.19 8.64
CA LEU A 157 -9.37 -10.61 8.74
C LEU A 157 -10.70 -10.89 9.46
N TYR A 158 -11.27 -9.90 10.16
CA TYR A 158 -12.59 -10.05 10.81
C TYR A 158 -13.77 -9.90 9.83
N LYS A 159 -13.53 -9.42 8.63
CA LYS A 159 -14.56 -9.31 7.60
C LYS A 159 -14.87 -10.71 7.04
N GLU A 160 -16.15 -10.99 6.74
CA GLU A 160 -16.57 -12.25 6.10
C GLU A 160 -15.84 -12.47 4.76
N GLN A 161 -15.57 -11.39 4.05
CA GLN A 161 -14.75 -11.38 2.85
C GLN A 161 -13.56 -10.43 3.09
N PRO A 162 -12.39 -10.97 3.44
CA PRO A 162 -11.20 -10.16 3.65
C PRO A 162 -10.84 -9.33 2.42
N LEU A 163 -10.50 -8.05 2.62
CA LEU A 163 -10.15 -7.14 1.53
C LEU A 163 -8.81 -7.49 0.89
N PHE A 164 -7.94 -8.17 1.63
CA PHE A 164 -6.58 -8.51 1.23
C PHE A 164 -6.41 -10.02 1.14
N LYS A 165 -5.57 -10.46 0.22
CA LYS A 165 -5.21 -11.86 0.00
C LYS A 165 -3.93 -12.27 0.73
N ALA A 166 -3.10 -11.29 1.12
CA ALA A 166 -1.90 -11.52 1.90
C ALA A 166 -1.67 -10.39 2.91
N TYR A 167 -1.08 -10.74 4.05
CA TYR A 167 -0.78 -9.84 5.17
C TYR A 167 0.69 -10.00 5.54
N ILE A 168 1.45 -8.90 5.54
CA ILE A 168 2.84 -8.86 5.96
C ILE A 168 2.92 -8.07 7.26
N CYS A 169 2.97 -8.79 8.37
CA CYS A 169 2.98 -8.22 9.71
C CYS A 169 4.41 -8.25 10.27
N LEU A 170 5.07 -7.11 10.32
CA LEU A 170 6.41 -6.98 10.90
C LEU A 170 6.29 -6.66 12.38
N SER A 171 6.72 -7.58 13.25
CA SER A 171 6.72 -7.41 14.71
C SER A 171 5.35 -6.96 15.29
N PRO A 172 4.23 -7.62 14.98
CA PRO A 172 2.92 -7.21 15.47
C PRO A 172 2.78 -7.46 16.97
N GLU A 173 2.16 -6.51 17.69
CA GLU A 173 1.58 -6.76 19.01
C GLU A 173 0.07 -6.94 18.82
N LEU A 174 -0.44 -8.15 19.04
CA LEU A 174 -1.84 -8.46 18.77
C LEU A 174 -2.77 -7.68 19.72
N ALA A 175 -3.79 -7.06 19.17
CA ALA A 175 -4.86 -6.46 19.97
C ALA A 175 -5.61 -7.54 20.79
N PRO A 176 -6.24 -7.15 21.92
CA PRO A 176 -6.96 -8.09 22.77
C PRO A 176 -7.95 -8.96 21.99
N LYS A 177 -7.95 -10.26 22.27
CA LYS A 177 -8.81 -11.28 21.65
C LYS A 177 -8.47 -11.63 20.20
N MET A 178 -7.47 -11.03 19.56
CA MET A 178 -7.06 -11.38 18.19
C MET A 178 -6.57 -12.81 18.09
N GLU A 179 -5.86 -13.30 19.09
CA GLU A 179 -5.35 -14.67 19.16
C GLU A 179 -6.46 -15.74 19.07
N VAL A 180 -7.68 -15.40 19.45
CA VAL A 180 -8.85 -16.28 19.35
C VAL A 180 -9.67 -15.97 18.09
N ARG A 181 -9.96 -14.71 17.84
CA ARG A 181 -10.87 -14.28 16.75
C ARG A 181 -10.30 -14.53 15.35
N ILE A 182 -8.98 -14.36 15.16
CA ILE A 182 -8.38 -14.56 13.83
C ILE A 182 -8.49 -16.01 13.38
N PRO A 183 -8.07 -17.03 14.17
CA PRO A 183 -8.25 -18.42 13.80
C PRO A 183 -9.72 -18.81 13.55
N GLU A 184 -10.65 -18.33 14.39
CA GLU A 184 -12.08 -18.56 14.20
C GLU A 184 -12.63 -17.99 12.90
N GLN A 185 -12.15 -16.81 12.51
CA GLN A 185 -12.57 -16.16 11.27
C GLN A 185 -11.96 -16.83 10.04
N ILE A 186 -10.67 -17.16 10.09
CA ILE A 186 -10.00 -17.88 8.99
C ILE A 186 -10.66 -19.24 8.74
N ALA A 187 -11.08 -19.95 9.79
CA ALA A 187 -11.78 -21.22 9.65
C ALA A 187 -13.14 -21.11 8.92
N LYS A 188 -13.73 -19.92 8.85
CA LYS A 188 -15.00 -19.65 8.12
C LYS A 188 -14.79 -19.30 6.65
N ILE A 189 -13.58 -18.95 6.25
CA ILE A 189 -13.27 -18.59 4.86
C ILE A 189 -13.28 -19.87 4.03
N LYS A 190 -14.21 -19.96 3.08
CA LYS A 190 -14.41 -21.15 2.25
C LYS A 190 -13.53 -21.17 0.99
N GLU A 191 -13.05 -20.02 0.57
CA GLU A 191 -12.18 -19.85 -0.59
C GLU A 191 -10.76 -19.47 -0.14
N PRO A 192 -9.69 -19.86 -0.85
CA PRO A 192 -8.34 -19.41 -0.55
C PRO A 192 -8.27 -17.89 -0.56
N LEU A 193 -7.56 -17.33 0.41
CA LEU A 193 -7.24 -15.90 0.46
C LEU A 193 -6.43 -15.48 -0.77
#